data_4311b4d57c5768aa335eb4b72f163c9a
#
_entry.id   4311b4d57c5768aa335eb4b72f163c9a
#
_cell.length_a   1.000
_cell.length_b   1.000
_cell.length_c   1.000
_cell.angle_alpha   90.00
_cell.angle_beta   90.00
_cell.angle_gamma   90.00
#
_symmetry.space_group_name_H-M   'P 1'
#
loop_
_entity.id
_entity.type
_entity.pdbx_description
1 polymer ?
#
loop_
_entity_poly.entity_id
_entity_poly.type
_entity_poly.pdbx_seq_one_letter_code
_entity_poly.pdbx_strand_id
1 'polypeptide(L)'
;ITWVPQHPSLLPGSLREQLPLATDEELEAAAALCGFSEVLDTLPQRWDTQVGQDGAGLSVGQRQRFALTRALLARTPIVILDEPTAHLDAVSEEIVLKAMEALRTKGRTVIAIAHRQALIDAADQVIKVQSRVKDQVELAEVGGEQ
;
A
#
# COMPACT_ATOMS: atom_id res chain seq x y z
N ILE A 1 -5.28 12.63 4.49
CA ILE A 1 -5.19 11.16 4.49
C ILE A 1 -4.50 10.72 3.21
N THR A 2 -3.54 9.81 3.33
CA THR A 2 -2.95 9.09 2.19
C THR A 2 -3.45 7.65 2.22
N TRP A 3 -3.88 7.13 1.07
CA TRP A 3 -4.32 5.75 0.92
C TRP A 3 -3.41 5.01 -0.05
N VAL A 4 -2.94 3.84 0.38
CA VAL A 4 -2.18 2.88 -0.44
C VAL A 4 -3.10 1.68 -0.64
N PRO A 5 -3.72 1.54 -1.82
CA PRO A 5 -4.63 0.41 -2.10
C PRO A 5 -3.85 -0.89 -2.28
N GLN A 6 -4.55 -2.02 -2.17
CA GLN A 6 -4.00 -3.35 -2.43
C GLN A 6 -3.38 -3.48 -3.84
N HIS A 7 -4.00 -2.84 -4.83
CA HIS A 7 -3.52 -2.79 -6.21
C HIS A 7 -3.27 -1.33 -6.61
N PRO A 8 -2.06 -0.79 -6.34
CA PRO A 8 -1.75 0.57 -6.71
C PRO A 8 -1.75 0.76 -8.22
N SER A 9 -2.48 1.77 -8.68
CA SER A 9 -2.45 2.26 -10.05
C SER A 9 -1.58 3.50 -10.16
N LEU A 10 -0.97 3.69 -11.33
CA LEU A 10 -0.21 4.88 -11.67
C LEU A 10 -0.87 5.55 -12.88
N LEU A 11 -0.80 6.86 -12.90
CA LEU A 11 -1.23 7.64 -14.06
C LEU A 11 -0.15 7.58 -15.16
N PRO A 12 -0.51 7.75 -16.44
CA PRO A 12 0.48 7.96 -17.49
C PRO A 12 1.31 9.23 -17.19
N GLY A 13 2.62 9.13 -17.38
CA GLY A 13 3.56 10.22 -17.13
C GLY A 13 4.86 9.72 -16.48
N SER A 14 5.73 10.62 -16.06
CA SER A 14 6.94 10.23 -15.36
C SER A 14 6.66 9.79 -13.92
N LEU A 15 7.55 8.96 -13.35
CA LEU A 15 7.47 8.58 -11.94
C LEU A 15 7.54 9.82 -11.04
N ARG A 16 8.40 10.78 -11.36
CA ARG A 16 8.58 12.02 -10.60
C ARG A 16 7.30 12.84 -10.52
N GLU A 17 6.55 12.98 -11.62
CA GLU A 17 5.31 13.76 -11.66
C GLU A 17 4.20 13.21 -10.76
N GLN A 18 4.30 11.94 -10.39
CA GLN A 18 3.31 11.26 -9.54
C GLN A 18 3.65 11.31 -8.06
N LEU A 19 4.76 11.95 -7.69
CA LEU A 19 5.22 12.10 -6.32
C LEU A 19 4.89 13.49 -5.78
N PRO A 20 4.69 13.64 -4.46
CA PRO A 20 4.64 14.95 -3.83
C PRO A 20 5.93 15.72 -4.05
N LEU A 21 5.87 17.05 -3.96
CA LEU A 21 7.06 17.90 -4.00
C LEU A 21 8.02 17.50 -2.88
N ALA A 22 9.22 17.10 -3.29
CA ALA A 22 10.28 16.66 -2.41
C ALA A 22 11.64 16.96 -3.03
N THR A 23 12.68 17.08 -2.21
CA THR A 23 14.05 17.18 -2.69
C THR A 23 14.54 15.84 -3.23
N ASP A 24 15.57 15.84 -4.05
CA ASP A 24 16.16 14.59 -4.57
C ASP A 24 16.65 13.69 -3.41
N GLU A 25 17.17 14.29 -2.34
CA GLU A 25 17.59 13.56 -1.13
C GLU A 25 16.39 12.87 -0.44
N GLU A 26 15.26 13.54 -0.30
CA GLU A 26 14.02 12.96 0.24
C GLU A 26 13.50 11.83 -0.65
N LEU A 27 13.56 12.00 -1.98
CA LEU A 27 13.15 10.98 -2.95
C LEU A 27 14.00 9.71 -2.81
N GLU A 28 15.34 9.86 -2.79
CA GLU A 28 16.25 8.72 -2.67
C GLU A 28 16.13 8.02 -1.31
N ALA A 29 15.99 8.78 -0.21
CA ALA A 29 15.79 8.21 1.12
C ALA A 29 14.48 7.41 1.22
N ALA A 30 13.39 7.92 0.67
CA ALA A 30 12.10 7.22 0.66
C ALA A 30 12.14 5.97 -0.24
N ALA A 31 12.80 6.06 -1.41
CA ALA A 31 12.98 4.92 -2.30
C ALA A 31 13.81 3.81 -1.65
N ALA A 32 14.87 4.16 -0.94
CA ALA A 32 15.71 3.19 -0.23
C ALA A 32 14.93 2.43 0.85
N LEU A 33 14.11 3.13 1.65
CA LEU A 33 13.26 2.52 2.67
C LEU A 33 12.22 1.55 2.10
N CYS A 34 11.71 1.84 0.91
CA CYS A 34 10.70 1.02 0.23
C CYS A 34 11.28 0.01 -0.75
N GLY A 35 12.62 -0.16 -0.82
CA GLY A 35 13.28 -1.04 -1.79
C GLY A 35 13.02 -0.62 -3.24
N PHE A 36 12.64 0.64 -3.49
CA PHE A 36 12.38 1.14 -4.83
C PHE A 36 13.66 1.64 -5.52
N SER A 37 14.74 1.90 -4.76
CA SER A 37 16.04 2.26 -5.32
C SER A 37 16.57 1.19 -6.29
N GLU A 38 16.42 -0.09 -5.93
CA GLU A 38 16.81 -1.21 -6.80
C GLU A 38 16.04 -1.20 -8.13
N VAL A 39 14.76 -0.80 -8.10
CA VAL A 39 13.95 -0.66 -9.30
C VAL A 39 14.44 0.51 -10.13
N LEU A 40 14.71 1.66 -9.52
CA LEU A 40 15.24 2.84 -10.21
C LEU A 40 16.57 2.55 -10.91
N ASP A 41 17.42 1.73 -10.31
CA ASP A 41 18.72 1.35 -10.89
C ASP A 41 18.58 0.50 -12.16
N THR A 42 17.44 -0.15 -12.36
CA THR A 42 17.10 -0.87 -13.60
C THR A 42 16.49 0.02 -14.68
N LEU A 43 16.07 1.22 -14.33
CA LEU A 43 15.38 2.15 -15.23
C LEU A 43 16.38 3.20 -15.78
N PRO A 44 16.60 3.27 -17.10
CA PRO A 44 17.59 4.18 -17.69
C PRO A 44 17.38 5.67 -17.34
N GLN A 45 16.15 6.07 -17.15
CA GLN A 45 15.76 7.45 -16.83
C GLN A 45 15.40 7.64 -15.35
N ARG A 46 15.59 6.61 -14.50
CA ARG A 46 15.29 6.66 -13.06
C ARG A 46 13.92 7.31 -12.79
N TRP A 47 13.86 8.41 -12.05
CA TRP A 47 12.62 9.12 -11.72
C TRP A 47 11.90 9.72 -12.92
N ASP A 48 12.59 9.99 -14.03
CA ASP A 48 12.00 10.57 -15.24
C ASP A 48 11.47 9.50 -16.21
N THR A 49 11.57 8.21 -15.80
CA THR A 49 11.00 7.09 -16.56
C THR A 49 9.51 7.29 -16.76
N GLN A 50 9.07 7.22 -18.00
CA GLN A 50 7.67 7.29 -18.37
C GLN A 50 7.00 5.93 -18.12
N VAL A 51 5.88 5.95 -17.42
CA VAL A 51 5.02 4.79 -17.23
C VAL A 51 3.71 4.98 -17.98
N GLY A 52 3.18 3.88 -18.51
CA GLY A 52 1.90 3.89 -19.20
C GLY A 52 0.72 3.87 -18.24
N GLN A 53 -0.49 3.73 -18.81
CA GLN A 53 -1.72 3.59 -18.05
C GLN A 53 -1.60 2.40 -17.07
N ASP A 54 -2.12 2.56 -15.85
CA ASP A 54 -2.05 1.58 -14.77
C ASP A 54 -0.63 1.13 -14.40
N GLY A 55 0.38 1.98 -14.68
CA GLY A 55 1.77 1.69 -14.39
C GLY A 55 2.39 0.66 -15.35
N ALA A 56 1.92 0.59 -16.61
CA ALA A 56 2.53 -0.26 -17.62
C ALA A 56 4.04 0.00 -17.69
N GLY A 57 4.83 -1.08 -17.61
CA GLY A 57 6.29 -1.05 -17.49
C GLY A 57 6.82 -1.38 -16.09
N LEU A 58 5.95 -1.39 -15.05
CA LEU A 58 6.30 -1.84 -13.70
C LEU A 58 5.54 -3.11 -13.32
N SER A 59 6.20 -4.03 -12.63
CA SER A 59 5.55 -5.20 -12.04
C SER A 59 4.61 -4.79 -10.88
N VAL A 60 3.74 -5.70 -10.44
CA VAL A 60 2.83 -5.45 -9.30
C VAL A 60 3.62 -5.06 -8.04
N GLY A 61 4.69 -5.80 -7.72
CA GLY A 61 5.55 -5.51 -6.57
C GLY A 61 6.29 -4.17 -6.70
N GLN A 62 6.73 -3.80 -7.90
CA GLN A 62 7.36 -2.50 -8.14
C GLN A 62 6.37 -1.35 -7.97
N ARG A 63 5.12 -1.50 -8.43
CA ARG A 63 4.05 -0.52 -8.19
C ARG A 63 3.74 -0.37 -6.70
N GLN A 64 3.75 -1.47 -5.94
CA GLN A 64 3.55 -1.44 -4.49
C GLN A 64 4.67 -0.67 -3.79
N ARG A 65 5.94 -0.94 -4.12
CA ARG A 65 7.10 -0.21 -3.58
C ARG A 65 7.04 1.28 -3.92
N PHE A 66 6.63 1.62 -5.14
CA PHE A 66 6.41 3.02 -5.55
C PHE A 66 5.30 3.70 -4.75
N ALA A 67 4.17 3.02 -4.54
CA ALA A 67 3.06 3.55 -3.76
C ALA A 67 3.44 3.80 -2.29
N LEU A 68 4.25 2.91 -1.68
CA LEU A 68 4.81 3.12 -0.35
C LEU A 68 5.78 4.31 -0.33
N THR A 69 6.65 4.45 -1.34
CA THR A 69 7.54 5.61 -1.50
C THR A 69 6.74 6.91 -1.54
N ARG A 70 5.66 6.94 -2.33
CA ARG A 70 4.75 8.08 -2.40
C ARG A 70 4.09 8.39 -1.06
N ALA A 71 3.68 7.36 -0.31
CA ALA A 71 3.09 7.52 1.01
C ALA A 71 4.09 8.08 2.04
N LEU A 72 5.36 7.67 2.00
CA LEU A 72 6.41 8.22 2.85
C LEU A 72 6.69 9.70 2.59
N LEU A 73 6.61 10.13 1.33
CA LEU A 73 6.80 11.51 0.91
C LEU A 73 5.59 12.40 1.17
N ALA A 74 4.39 11.83 1.17
CA ALA A 74 3.17 12.57 1.48
C ALA A 74 3.23 13.13 2.91
N ARG A 75 2.81 14.39 3.09
CA ARG A 75 2.84 15.08 4.40
C ARG A 75 1.48 15.01 5.11
N THR A 76 0.79 13.89 4.99
CA THR A 76 -0.52 13.68 5.62
C THR A 76 -0.37 13.01 6.99
N PRO A 77 -1.19 13.39 7.99
CA PRO A 77 -1.10 12.80 9.34
C PRO A 77 -1.57 11.35 9.43
N ILE A 78 -2.41 10.90 8.50
CA ILE A 78 -2.99 9.56 8.49
C ILE A 78 -2.63 8.86 7.19
N VAL A 79 -2.15 7.62 7.29
CA VAL A 79 -1.85 6.74 6.15
C VAL A 79 -2.64 5.46 6.31
N ILE A 80 -3.39 5.08 5.30
CA ILE A 80 -4.14 3.82 5.23
C ILE A 80 -3.43 2.89 4.26
N LEU A 81 -3.09 1.70 4.72
CA LEU A 81 -2.49 0.63 3.92
C LEU A 81 -3.50 -0.51 3.79
N ASP A 82 -3.95 -0.76 2.58
CA ASP A 82 -4.96 -1.78 2.29
C ASP A 82 -4.28 -3.05 1.79
N GLU A 83 -4.24 -4.08 2.63
CA GLU A 83 -3.56 -5.36 2.38
C GLU A 83 -2.15 -5.22 1.77
N PRO A 84 -1.26 -4.41 2.38
CA PRO A 84 0.00 -4.00 1.76
C PRO A 84 0.98 -5.16 1.54
N THR A 85 0.72 -6.33 2.11
CA THR A 85 1.54 -7.54 1.98
C THR A 85 0.84 -8.68 1.24
N ALA A 86 -0.33 -8.43 0.63
CA ALA A 86 -1.03 -9.44 -0.14
C ALA A 86 -0.15 -9.94 -1.30
N HIS A 87 -0.01 -11.27 -1.40
CA HIS A 87 0.78 -11.95 -2.44
C HIS A 87 2.28 -11.59 -2.49
N LEU A 88 2.84 -11.00 -1.42
CA LEU A 88 4.26 -10.68 -1.34
C LEU A 88 5.06 -11.80 -0.67
N ASP A 89 6.34 -11.88 -1.03
CA ASP A 89 7.35 -12.71 -0.37
C ASP A 89 7.82 -12.09 0.96
N ALA A 90 8.62 -12.82 1.73
CA ALA A 90 9.12 -12.38 3.03
C ALA A 90 9.97 -11.09 2.95
N VAL A 91 10.74 -10.91 1.87
CA VAL A 91 11.56 -9.71 1.67
C VAL A 91 10.68 -8.47 1.46
N SER A 92 9.64 -8.60 0.65
CA SER A 92 8.69 -7.51 0.40
C SER A 92 7.84 -7.20 1.64
N GLU A 93 7.53 -8.20 2.49
CA GLU A 93 6.86 -8.00 3.77
C GLU A 93 7.73 -7.14 4.72
N GLU A 94 9.03 -7.42 4.80
CA GLU A 94 9.97 -6.63 5.61
C GLU A 94 10.04 -5.16 5.13
N ILE A 95 9.98 -4.92 3.84
CA ILE A 95 9.93 -3.57 3.27
C ILE A 95 8.67 -2.82 3.74
N VAL A 96 7.52 -3.47 3.75
CA VAL A 96 6.28 -2.86 4.25
C VAL A 96 6.40 -2.52 5.74
N LEU A 97 6.93 -3.43 6.55
CA LEU A 97 7.15 -3.19 7.99
C LEU A 97 8.11 -2.00 8.24
N LYS A 98 9.20 -1.92 7.48
CA LYS A 98 10.14 -0.76 7.55
C LYS A 98 9.45 0.56 7.15
N ALA A 99 8.63 0.54 6.12
CA ALA A 99 7.88 1.73 5.70
C ALA A 99 6.86 2.16 6.77
N MET A 100 6.14 1.22 7.40
CA MET A 100 5.22 1.49 8.50
C MET A 100 5.93 2.12 9.69
N GLU A 101 7.07 1.56 10.10
CA GLU A 101 7.88 2.09 11.19
C GLU A 101 8.40 3.51 10.87
N ALA A 102 8.86 3.76 9.64
CA ALA A 102 9.30 5.08 9.22
C ALA A 102 8.16 6.12 9.23
N LEU A 103 6.94 5.70 8.88
CA LEU A 103 5.75 6.57 8.98
C LEU A 103 5.43 6.88 10.44
N ARG A 104 5.46 5.88 11.32
CA ARG A 104 5.18 5.99 12.75
C ARG A 104 6.20 6.91 13.45
N THR A 105 7.48 6.75 13.18
CA THR A 105 8.54 7.59 13.75
C THR A 105 8.44 9.07 13.31
N LYS A 106 7.82 9.33 12.16
CA LYS A 106 7.47 10.69 11.71
C LYS A 106 6.17 11.23 12.37
N GLY A 107 5.64 10.56 13.39
CA GLY A 107 4.44 10.97 14.13
C GLY A 107 3.13 10.80 13.34
N ARG A 108 3.08 9.92 12.35
CA ARG A 108 1.87 9.65 11.58
C ARG A 108 1.10 8.49 12.17
N THR A 109 -0.22 8.53 12.04
CA THR A 109 -1.11 7.40 12.34
C THR A 109 -1.15 6.48 11.12
N VAL A 110 -0.76 5.21 11.30
CA VAL A 110 -0.82 4.19 10.25
C VAL A 110 -1.96 3.24 10.57
N ILE A 111 -2.89 3.09 9.64
CA ILE A 111 -3.99 2.13 9.70
C ILE A 111 -3.73 1.08 8.64
N ALA A 112 -3.45 -0.16 9.03
CA ALA A 112 -3.23 -1.26 8.10
C ALA A 112 -4.39 -2.25 8.16
N ILE A 113 -4.99 -2.55 7.00
CA ILE A 113 -5.89 -3.69 6.83
C ILE A 113 -5.02 -4.86 6.45
N ALA A 114 -4.92 -5.86 7.31
CA ALA A 114 -3.96 -6.95 7.13
C ALA A 114 -4.44 -8.27 7.73
N HIS A 115 -3.97 -9.37 7.17
CA HIS A 115 -4.19 -10.73 7.64
C HIS A 115 -2.88 -11.40 8.10
N ARG A 116 -1.73 -10.82 7.73
CA ARG A 116 -0.40 -11.37 8.04
C ARG A 116 -0.03 -11.11 9.50
N GLN A 117 0.44 -12.16 10.18
CA GLN A 117 0.78 -12.10 11.59
C GLN A 117 1.85 -11.04 11.88
N ALA A 118 2.86 -10.90 11.02
CA ALA A 118 3.93 -9.92 11.18
C ALA A 118 3.43 -8.47 11.27
N LEU A 119 2.38 -8.10 10.50
CA LEU A 119 1.79 -6.77 10.58
C LEU A 119 0.93 -6.59 11.83
N ILE A 120 0.25 -7.68 12.27
CA ILE A 120 -0.54 -7.68 13.50
C ILE A 120 0.38 -7.50 14.71
N ASP A 121 1.52 -8.20 14.74
CA ASP A 121 2.50 -8.14 15.82
C ASP A 121 3.23 -6.77 15.88
N ALA A 122 3.35 -6.09 14.74
CA ALA A 122 3.96 -4.76 14.66
C ALA A 122 3.00 -3.62 15.03
N ALA A 123 1.70 -3.90 15.21
CA ALA A 123 0.70 -2.88 15.51
C ALA A 123 0.65 -2.53 17.00
N ASP A 124 0.53 -1.24 17.32
CA ASP A 124 0.29 -0.78 18.70
C ASP A 124 -1.12 -1.16 19.18
N GLN A 125 -2.08 -1.26 18.26
CA GLN A 125 -3.47 -1.64 18.53
C GLN A 125 -4.03 -2.48 17.38
N VAL A 126 -4.77 -3.54 17.73
CA VAL A 126 -5.45 -4.42 16.77
C VAL A 126 -6.95 -4.37 16.97
N ILE A 127 -7.68 -4.07 15.89
CA ILE A 127 -9.15 -4.06 15.88
C ILE A 127 -9.61 -5.23 15.00
N LYS A 128 -10.32 -6.19 15.60
CA LYS A 128 -10.93 -7.30 14.87
C LYS A 128 -12.31 -6.89 14.38
N VAL A 129 -12.49 -6.83 13.06
CA VAL A 129 -13.78 -6.60 12.42
C VAL A 129 -14.40 -7.95 12.10
N GLN A 130 -15.57 -8.22 12.69
CA GLN A 130 -16.37 -9.41 12.38
C GLN A 130 -17.54 -8.99 11.50
N SER A 131 -17.70 -9.65 10.35
CA SER A 131 -18.93 -9.52 9.56
C SER A 131 -20.06 -10.21 10.32
N ARG A 132 -21.10 -9.46 10.72
CA ARG A 132 -22.37 -10.08 11.08
C ARG A 132 -23.01 -10.56 9.78
N VAL A 133 -22.84 -11.84 9.46
CA VAL A 133 -23.72 -12.51 8.51
C VAL A 133 -25.12 -12.40 9.15
N LYS A 134 -26.03 -11.65 8.56
CA LYS A 134 -27.44 -11.73 8.90
C LYS A 134 -27.86 -13.17 8.58
N ASP A 135 -28.23 -13.89 9.64
CA ASP A 135 -28.81 -15.20 9.50
C ASP A 135 -29.90 -15.18 8.43
N GLN A 136 -29.90 -16.23 7.64
CA GLN A 136 -30.83 -16.52 6.57
C GLN A 136 -32.26 -16.18 7.04
N VAL A 137 -32.92 -15.35 6.27
CA VAL A 137 -34.39 -15.29 6.32
C VAL A 137 -34.87 -16.62 5.77
N GLU A 138 -35.23 -17.51 6.66
CA GLU A 138 -35.97 -18.72 6.37
C GLU A 138 -37.31 -18.27 5.80
N LEU A 139 -37.43 -18.29 4.46
CA LEU A 139 -38.72 -18.15 3.80
C LEU A 139 -39.51 -19.41 4.17
N ALA A 140 -40.37 -19.27 5.19
CA ALA A 140 -41.39 -20.26 5.45
C ALA A 140 -42.27 -20.36 4.21
N GLU A 141 -42.20 -21.51 3.54
CA GLU A 141 -43.19 -21.91 2.55
C GLU A 141 -44.55 -21.92 3.21
N VAL A 142 -45.38 -20.94 2.85
CA VAL A 142 -46.79 -21.02 3.14
C VAL A 142 -47.36 -22.05 2.19
N GLY A 143 -47.47 -23.27 2.68
CA GLY A 143 -48.32 -24.29 2.09
C GLY A 143 -49.75 -23.79 2.06
N GLY A 144 -50.29 -23.58 0.88
CA GLY A 144 -51.70 -23.36 0.62
C GLY A 144 -52.23 -24.61 -0.03
N GLU A 145 -52.89 -25.44 0.76
CA GLU A 145 -53.82 -26.47 0.27
C GLU A 145 -55.08 -25.79 -0.31
N GLN A 146 -55.48 -26.30 -1.38
CA GLN A 146 -56.78 -26.59 -2.00
C GLN A 146 -56.89 -26.16 -3.42
#